data_a40f54de4bdcfed893230ca8a91f3a54
#
_entry.id   a40f54de4bdcfed893230ca8a91f3a54
#
_cell.length_a   1.000
_cell.length_b   1.000
_cell.length_c   1.000
_cell.angle_alpha   90.00
_cell.angle_beta   90.00
_cell.angle_gamma   90.00
#
_symmetry.space_group_name_H-M   'P 1'
#
loop_
_entity.id
_entity.type
_entity.pdbx_description
1 polymer ?
#
loop_
_entity_poly.entity_id
_entity_poly.type
_entity_poly.pdbx_seq_one_letter_code
_entity_poly.pdbx_strand_id
1 'polypeptide(L)'
;VYDRALAQLALPGTVDETGQAPPLTEPGLPTTPPDSPAGAAPLGARLYVPGAHVVATSQLGEVAEALTHTVAARGIACVYGDAGQGKTVAVHQALGLLPRRLPVRQAHIAVKPALPQLRAALLIAFGLPATALTNRTDAADRVLIDAFTTPGVLLIDDVQRIAAPELDYLRLLADAPTTQMSLVLCGAGAERTLARAPALASRVLTWQHTPRLATPQIPDVLRLFHPLWHTATDADLLHTDETCARGNFRTWAKITSHAYAALDQHPGVGADRALLARACSRLGPNP
;
A
#
# COMPACT_ATOMS: atom_id res chain seq x y z
N VAL A 1 3.95 -30.17 -2.68
CA VAL A 1 4.01 -29.43 -3.97
C VAL A 1 4.54 -28.03 -3.73
N TYR A 2 4.30 -27.43 -2.56
CA TYR A 2 4.77 -26.08 -2.18
C TYR A 2 6.28 -25.97 -1.96
N ASP A 3 6.93 -26.99 -1.41
CA ASP A 3 8.38 -26.98 -1.12
C ASP A 3 9.27 -26.98 -2.37
N ARG A 4 8.76 -27.41 -3.52
CA ARG A 4 9.56 -27.45 -4.77
C ARG A 4 9.67 -26.11 -5.49
N ALA A 5 8.74 -25.19 -5.26
CA ALA A 5 8.77 -23.88 -5.92
C ALA A 5 9.78 -22.91 -5.27
N LEU A 6 10.00 -23.04 -3.96
CA LEU A 6 10.99 -22.23 -3.23
C LEU A 6 12.44 -22.68 -3.45
N ALA A 7 12.65 -23.98 -3.73
CA ALA A 7 13.98 -24.53 -3.98
C ALA A 7 14.62 -24.10 -5.31
N GLN A 8 13.85 -23.60 -6.27
CA GLN A 8 14.35 -23.13 -7.57
C GLN A 8 14.85 -21.67 -7.57
N LEU A 9 14.74 -20.95 -6.47
CA LEU A 9 15.22 -19.56 -6.33
C LEU A 9 16.54 -19.45 -5.56
N ALA A 10 17.10 -20.54 -5.06
CA ALA A 10 18.40 -20.57 -4.41
C ALA A 10 19.50 -20.78 -5.47
N LEU A 11 20.38 -19.81 -5.65
CA LEU A 11 21.62 -19.96 -6.39
C LEU A 11 22.56 -20.91 -5.61
N PRO A 12 23.32 -21.81 -6.27
CA PRO A 12 24.22 -22.72 -5.59
C PRO A 12 25.38 -21.96 -4.94
N GLY A 13 25.44 -22.02 -3.60
CA GLY A 13 26.62 -21.63 -2.85
C GLY A 13 27.72 -22.67 -3.07
N THR A 14 28.91 -22.24 -3.39
CA THR A 14 30.13 -23.05 -3.47
C THR A 14 30.43 -23.66 -2.10
N VAL A 15 30.46 -24.98 -2.04
CA VAL A 15 30.99 -25.73 -0.90
C VAL A 15 32.51 -25.81 -1.04
N ASP A 16 33.25 -25.54 0.02
CA ASP A 16 34.68 -25.74 0.01
C ASP A 16 35.04 -27.23 0.25
N GLU A 17 36.25 -27.61 -0.15
CA GLU A 17 36.70 -29.01 -0.21
C GLU A 17 36.93 -29.69 1.14
N THR A 18 36.56 -29.09 2.28
CA THR A 18 36.86 -29.65 3.62
C THR A 18 35.67 -30.18 4.40
N GLY A 19 34.46 -30.07 3.85
CA GLY A 19 33.29 -30.78 4.41
C GLY A 19 32.85 -30.39 5.86
N GLN A 20 33.35 -29.28 6.40
CA GLN A 20 33.03 -28.85 7.76
C GLN A 20 32.17 -27.60 7.72
N ALA A 21 30.93 -27.71 8.25
CA ALA A 21 30.04 -26.58 8.37
C ALA A 21 30.60 -25.57 9.38
N PRO A 22 30.63 -24.25 9.06
CA PRO A 22 31.03 -23.25 10.04
C PRO A 22 29.98 -23.15 11.17
N PRO A 23 30.38 -22.77 12.41
CA PRO A 23 29.47 -22.63 13.51
C PRO A 23 28.42 -21.55 13.20
N LEU A 24 27.17 -21.86 13.48
CA LEU A 24 26.06 -20.89 13.34
C LEU A 24 26.29 -19.72 14.29
N THR A 25 26.82 -18.63 13.75
CA THR A 25 26.80 -17.33 14.40
C THR A 25 25.35 -16.80 14.24
N GLU A 26 24.66 -16.58 15.34
CA GLU A 26 23.37 -15.92 15.32
C GLU A 26 23.49 -14.58 14.56
N PRO A 27 22.64 -14.33 13.54
CA PRO A 27 22.63 -13.03 12.91
C PRO A 27 22.10 -12.02 13.94
N GLY A 28 23.00 -11.22 14.49
CA GLY A 28 22.62 -10.04 15.28
C GLY A 28 21.62 -9.22 14.46
N LEU A 29 20.43 -9.01 15.00
CA LEU A 29 19.45 -8.07 14.45
C LEU A 29 20.17 -6.73 14.20
N PRO A 30 20.07 -6.15 13.00
CA PRO A 30 20.58 -4.81 12.76
C PRO A 30 19.77 -3.83 13.62
N THR A 31 20.41 -3.29 14.65
CA THR A 31 19.84 -2.37 15.63
C THR A 31 19.79 -0.92 15.15
N THR A 32 19.94 -0.66 13.87
CA THR A 32 19.78 0.69 13.32
C THR A 32 19.08 0.60 11.96
N PRO A 33 17.87 1.19 11.80
CA PRO A 33 17.31 1.39 10.47
C PRO A 33 18.23 2.35 9.71
N PRO A 34 18.44 2.15 8.39
CA PRO A 34 19.23 3.09 7.60
C PRO A 34 18.60 4.49 7.69
N ASP A 35 19.45 5.49 7.90
CA ASP A 35 19.08 6.91 7.90
C ASP A 35 18.20 7.25 6.70
N SER A 36 16.89 7.28 6.92
CA SER A 36 15.98 7.95 6.01
C SER A 36 16.26 9.45 6.10
N PRO A 37 16.34 10.19 5.00
CA PRO A 37 16.57 11.62 5.05
C PRO A 37 15.52 12.25 5.97
N ALA A 38 16.00 12.91 7.02
CA ALA A 38 15.16 13.56 8.02
C ALA A 38 14.16 14.48 7.31
N GLY A 39 12.87 14.15 7.35
CA GLY A 39 11.80 14.98 6.83
C GLY A 39 10.97 14.45 5.64
N ALA A 40 11.29 13.29 5.07
CA ALA A 40 10.46 12.73 4.01
C ALA A 40 9.23 12.00 4.58
N ALA A 41 8.04 12.31 4.08
CA ALA A 41 6.83 11.54 4.43
C ALA A 41 6.97 10.08 3.97
N PRO A 42 6.44 9.10 4.73
CA PRO A 42 6.42 7.71 4.32
C PRO A 42 5.76 7.55 2.94
N LEU A 43 6.30 6.67 2.10
CA LEU A 43 5.76 6.42 0.78
C LEU A 43 4.27 6.03 0.86
N GLY A 44 3.42 6.73 0.11
CA GLY A 44 1.96 6.55 0.16
C GLY A 44 1.24 7.35 1.26
N ALA A 45 1.95 8.00 2.20
CA ALA A 45 1.32 8.85 3.19
C ALA A 45 0.91 10.20 2.59
N ARG A 46 -0.34 10.61 2.84
CA ARG A 46 -0.87 11.92 2.40
C ARG A 46 -0.73 13.02 3.45
N LEU A 47 -0.51 12.65 4.70
CA LEU A 47 -0.30 13.56 5.81
C LEU A 47 1.11 13.37 6.34
N TYR A 48 1.90 14.43 6.30
CA TYR A 48 3.21 14.46 6.93
C TYR A 48 3.06 14.77 8.41
N VAL A 49 3.63 13.90 9.25
CA VAL A 49 3.77 14.12 10.69
C VAL A 49 5.25 13.95 11.00
N PRO A 50 5.95 15.03 11.44
CA PRO A 50 7.37 14.95 11.77
C PRO A 50 7.64 13.85 12.78
N GLY A 51 8.63 12.98 12.54
CA GLY A 51 8.96 11.86 13.44
C GLY A 51 8.02 10.65 13.36
N ALA A 52 7.07 10.63 12.44
CA ALA A 52 6.22 9.46 12.24
C ALA A 52 6.91 8.37 11.39
N HIS A 53 6.68 7.12 11.77
CA HIS A 53 7.22 5.94 11.10
C HIS A 53 6.11 5.09 10.48
N VAL A 54 6.44 4.34 9.43
CA VAL A 54 5.56 3.28 8.95
C VAL A 54 5.65 2.09 9.91
N VAL A 55 4.51 1.65 10.41
CA VAL A 55 4.43 0.53 11.36
C VAL A 55 4.20 -0.76 10.61
N ALA A 56 5.03 -1.76 10.88
CA ALA A 56 4.84 -3.12 10.38
C ALA A 56 3.70 -3.82 11.15
N THR A 57 2.46 -3.57 10.73
CA THR A 57 1.28 -4.25 11.29
C THR A 57 1.09 -5.62 10.63
N SER A 58 0.32 -6.53 11.28
CA SER A 58 -0.08 -7.80 10.66
C SER A 58 -0.76 -7.59 9.31
N GLN A 59 -1.60 -6.56 9.19
CA GLN A 59 -2.28 -6.17 7.96
C GLN A 59 -1.31 -5.83 6.81
N LEU A 60 -0.20 -5.16 7.13
CA LEU A 60 0.85 -4.89 6.14
C LEU A 60 1.50 -6.20 5.68
N GLY A 61 1.77 -7.12 6.59
CA GLY A 61 2.29 -8.45 6.27
C GLY A 61 1.34 -9.24 5.37
N GLU A 62 0.06 -9.25 5.67
CA GLU A 62 -0.97 -9.91 4.85
C GLU A 62 -1.06 -9.33 3.43
N VAL A 63 -1.00 -7.98 3.30
CA VAL A 63 -0.95 -7.32 1.99
C VAL A 63 0.32 -7.70 1.24
N ALA A 64 1.47 -7.76 1.91
CA ALA A 64 2.73 -8.12 1.29
C ALA A 64 2.72 -9.57 0.77
N GLU A 65 2.19 -10.52 1.55
CA GLU A 65 2.02 -11.91 1.15
C GLU A 65 1.07 -12.03 -0.05
N ALA A 66 -0.10 -11.38 0.03
CA ALA A 66 -1.11 -11.37 -1.02
C ALA A 66 -0.56 -10.83 -2.35
N LEU A 67 0.19 -9.72 -2.31
CA LEU A 67 0.79 -9.13 -3.51
C LEU A 67 1.94 -9.98 -4.04
N THR A 68 2.78 -10.56 -3.20
CA THR A 68 3.85 -11.46 -3.61
C THR A 68 3.30 -12.66 -4.35
N HIS A 69 2.26 -13.30 -3.81
CA HIS A 69 1.57 -14.43 -4.45
C HIS A 69 0.97 -14.01 -5.81
N THR A 70 0.23 -12.89 -5.84
CA THR A 70 -0.42 -12.41 -7.07
C THR A 70 0.60 -12.08 -8.16
N VAL A 71 1.71 -11.44 -7.80
CA VAL A 71 2.77 -11.07 -8.74
C VAL A 71 3.48 -12.30 -9.30
N ALA A 72 3.75 -13.30 -8.45
CA ALA A 72 4.34 -14.57 -8.90
C ALA A 72 3.43 -15.30 -9.90
N ALA A 73 2.12 -15.20 -9.73
CA ALA A 73 1.11 -15.77 -10.63
C ALA A 73 0.77 -14.90 -11.83
N ARG A 74 1.35 -13.68 -11.97
CA ARG A 74 0.99 -12.67 -12.99
C ARG A 74 -0.50 -12.36 -12.99
N GLY A 75 -1.11 -12.37 -11.81
CA GLY A 75 -2.54 -12.22 -11.61
C GLY A 75 -2.97 -10.78 -11.33
N ILE A 76 -4.23 -10.67 -10.91
CA ILE A 76 -4.85 -9.41 -10.48
C ILE A 76 -5.13 -9.50 -8.98
N ALA A 77 -4.68 -8.48 -8.21
CA ALA A 77 -5.06 -8.31 -6.81
C ALA A 77 -6.00 -7.13 -6.65
N CYS A 78 -6.96 -7.26 -5.72
CA CYS A 78 -7.77 -6.15 -5.24
C CYS A 78 -7.53 -5.94 -3.75
N VAL A 79 -6.95 -4.79 -3.38
CA VAL A 79 -6.76 -4.37 -1.98
C VAL A 79 -7.83 -3.36 -1.61
N TYR A 80 -8.71 -3.73 -0.69
CA TYR A 80 -9.92 -2.97 -0.39
C TYR A 80 -10.15 -2.78 1.12
N GLY A 81 -11.11 -1.94 1.47
CA GLY A 81 -11.49 -1.59 2.84
C GLY A 81 -11.87 -0.10 2.91
N ASP A 82 -12.23 0.41 4.09
CA ASP A 82 -12.68 1.80 4.24
C ASP A 82 -11.55 2.83 4.07
N ALA A 83 -11.92 4.09 3.88
CA ALA A 83 -10.95 5.18 3.80
C ALA A 83 -10.18 5.32 5.12
N GLY A 84 -8.85 5.54 5.02
CA GLY A 84 -8.00 5.79 6.19
C GLY A 84 -7.44 4.56 6.90
N GLN A 85 -7.66 3.34 6.38
CA GLN A 85 -7.14 2.09 6.94
C GLN A 85 -5.70 1.74 6.51
N GLY A 86 -4.98 2.64 5.85
CA GLY A 86 -3.57 2.43 5.49
C GLY A 86 -3.33 1.64 4.21
N LYS A 87 -4.36 1.28 3.41
CA LYS A 87 -4.22 0.50 2.16
C LYS A 87 -3.10 0.97 1.24
N THR A 88 -3.13 2.25 0.87
CA THR A 88 -2.13 2.82 -0.04
C THR A 88 -0.71 2.66 0.52
N VAL A 89 -0.52 2.91 1.82
CA VAL A 89 0.78 2.74 2.48
C VAL A 89 1.19 1.27 2.47
N ALA A 90 0.28 0.36 2.84
CA ALA A 90 0.56 -1.08 2.84
C ALA A 90 0.93 -1.60 1.44
N VAL A 91 0.18 -1.18 0.40
CA VAL A 91 0.48 -1.56 -0.99
C VAL A 91 1.85 -1.02 -1.42
N HIS A 92 2.17 0.25 -1.16
CA HIS A 92 3.47 0.81 -1.54
C HIS A 92 4.63 0.12 -0.81
N GLN A 93 4.48 -0.18 0.49
CA GLN A 93 5.50 -0.92 1.25
C GLN A 93 5.66 -2.34 0.71
N ALA A 94 4.56 -3.05 0.48
CA ALA A 94 4.58 -4.40 -0.09
C ALA A 94 5.24 -4.45 -1.48
N LEU A 95 4.92 -3.50 -2.36
CA LEU A 95 5.54 -3.39 -3.68
C LEU A 95 7.03 -3.03 -3.60
N GLY A 96 7.43 -2.26 -2.57
CA GLY A 96 8.84 -1.95 -2.29
C GLY A 96 9.68 -3.16 -1.87
N LEU A 97 9.06 -4.23 -1.38
CA LEU A 97 9.72 -5.49 -1.02
C LEU A 97 9.94 -6.42 -2.23
N LEU A 98 9.30 -6.14 -3.36
CA LEU A 98 9.49 -6.94 -4.58
C LEU A 98 10.92 -6.82 -5.13
N PRO A 99 11.40 -7.83 -5.88
CA PRO A 99 12.72 -7.78 -6.48
C PRO A 99 12.90 -6.52 -7.36
N ARG A 100 14.00 -5.80 -7.18
CA ARG A 100 14.31 -4.54 -7.92
C ARG A 100 14.28 -4.68 -9.46
N ARG A 101 14.48 -5.90 -9.97
CA ARG A 101 14.38 -6.21 -11.40
C ARG A 101 12.95 -6.18 -11.95
N LEU A 102 11.94 -6.20 -11.07
CA LEU A 102 10.54 -6.16 -11.46
C LEU A 102 10.05 -4.70 -11.44
N PRO A 103 9.79 -4.08 -12.60
CA PRO A 103 9.33 -2.70 -12.63
C PRO A 103 7.94 -2.57 -12.03
N VAL A 104 7.79 -1.63 -11.10
CA VAL A 104 6.50 -1.21 -10.55
C VAL A 104 6.13 0.11 -11.19
N ARG A 105 4.96 0.17 -11.81
CA ARG A 105 4.40 1.35 -12.46
C ARG A 105 3.12 1.75 -11.76
N GLN A 106 2.85 3.03 -11.63
CA GLN A 106 1.63 3.52 -11.03
C GLN A 106 0.88 4.42 -12.01
N ALA A 107 -0.38 4.08 -12.29
CA ALA A 107 -1.26 4.93 -13.06
C ALA A 107 -2.03 5.89 -12.14
N HIS A 108 -1.90 7.19 -12.39
CA HIS A 108 -2.63 8.22 -11.66
C HIS A 108 -3.98 8.48 -12.34
N ILE A 109 -5.05 8.03 -11.69
CA ILE A 109 -6.40 8.07 -12.26
C ILE A 109 -7.11 9.36 -11.88
N ALA A 110 -7.64 10.06 -12.88
CA ALA A 110 -8.50 11.22 -12.69
C ALA A 110 -9.83 10.83 -12.00
N VAL A 111 -10.59 11.83 -11.56
CA VAL A 111 -11.92 11.58 -11.01
C VAL A 111 -12.89 11.26 -12.16
N LYS A 112 -13.49 10.06 -12.12
CA LYS A 112 -14.40 9.56 -13.17
C LYS A 112 -13.79 9.70 -14.59
N PRO A 113 -12.68 9.03 -14.87
CA PRO A 113 -12.01 9.14 -16.15
C PRO A 113 -12.90 8.53 -17.25
N ALA A 114 -13.00 9.19 -18.37
CA ALA A 114 -13.46 8.55 -19.61
C ALA A 114 -12.33 7.67 -20.16
N LEU A 115 -12.65 6.73 -21.04
CA LEU A 115 -11.70 5.79 -21.63
C LEU A 115 -10.43 6.45 -22.24
N PRO A 116 -10.51 7.58 -22.98
CA PRO A 116 -9.32 8.25 -23.47
C PRO A 116 -8.39 8.75 -22.34
N GLN A 117 -8.97 9.22 -21.23
CA GLN A 117 -8.21 9.68 -20.06
C GLN A 117 -7.54 8.50 -19.32
N LEU A 118 -8.24 7.36 -19.21
CA LEU A 118 -7.65 6.14 -18.67
C LEU A 118 -6.48 5.67 -19.54
N ARG A 119 -6.65 5.61 -20.87
CA ARG A 119 -5.55 5.27 -21.79
C ARG A 119 -4.36 6.19 -21.63
N ALA A 120 -4.59 7.50 -21.56
CA ALA A 120 -3.53 8.49 -21.36
C ALA A 120 -2.78 8.25 -20.03
N ALA A 121 -3.50 7.99 -18.94
CA ALA A 121 -2.89 7.68 -17.65
C ALA A 121 -2.03 6.40 -17.69
N LEU A 122 -2.49 5.37 -18.39
CA LEU A 122 -1.73 4.14 -18.60
C LEU A 122 -0.49 4.39 -19.45
N LEU A 123 -0.60 5.08 -20.58
CA LEU A 123 0.54 5.44 -21.43
C LEU A 123 1.60 6.21 -20.63
N ILE A 124 1.20 7.19 -19.84
CA ILE A 124 2.09 7.96 -18.96
C ILE A 124 2.78 7.04 -17.94
N ALA A 125 2.05 6.13 -17.31
CA ALA A 125 2.61 5.18 -16.36
C ALA A 125 3.69 4.28 -16.97
N PHE A 126 3.58 3.97 -18.26
CA PHE A 126 4.57 3.22 -19.02
C PHE A 126 5.67 4.10 -19.64
N GLY A 127 5.64 5.43 -19.47
CA GLY A 127 6.58 6.36 -20.10
C GLY A 127 6.39 6.47 -21.61
N LEU A 128 5.20 6.19 -22.12
CA LEU A 128 4.85 6.18 -23.53
C LEU A 128 4.29 7.54 -23.98
N PRO A 129 4.36 7.92 -25.27
CA PRO A 129 3.99 9.23 -25.77
C PRO A 129 2.46 9.42 -25.81
N ALA A 130 1.84 9.68 -24.65
CA ALA A 130 0.40 9.83 -24.49
C ALA A 130 -0.20 10.88 -25.43
N THR A 131 0.42 12.06 -25.58
CA THR A 131 -0.07 13.15 -26.45
C THR A 131 -0.14 12.77 -27.92
N ALA A 132 0.84 12.02 -28.42
CA ALA A 132 0.87 11.56 -29.82
C ALA A 132 -0.17 10.47 -30.12
N LEU A 133 -0.65 9.78 -29.09
CA LEU A 133 -1.57 8.64 -29.19
C LEU A 133 -3.00 8.99 -28.76
N THR A 134 -3.27 10.18 -28.21
CA THR A 134 -4.57 10.57 -27.66
C THR A 134 -5.73 10.37 -28.65
N ASN A 135 -5.53 10.69 -29.94
CA ASN A 135 -6.55 10.58 -30.98
C ASN A 135 -6.42 9.33 -31.86
N ARG A 136 -5.52 8.40 -31.49
CA ARG A 136 -5.23 7.18 -32.26
C ARG A 136 -5.51 5.94 -31.41
N THR A 137 -6.78 5.66 -31.18
CA THR A 137 -7.26 4.60 -30.30
C THR A 137 -6.57 3.26 -30.54
N ASP A 138 -6.62 2.77 -31.79
CA ASP A 138 -6.04 1.44 -32.15
C ASP A 138 -4.51 1.40 -32.00
N ALA A 139 -3.84 2.53 -32.22
CA ALA A 139 -2.40 2.62 -32.01
C ALA A 139 -2.06 2.63 -30.52
N ALA A 140 -2.85 3.37 -29.72
CA ALA A 140 -2.69 3.40 -28.27
C ALA A 140 -2.93 2.01 -27.64
N ASP A 141 -3.96 1.32 -28.06
CA ASP A 141 -4.29 -0.02 -27.56
C ASP A 141 -3.21 -1.03 -27.92
N ARG A 142 -2.69 -1.02 -29.15
CA ARG A 142 -1.56 -1.89 -29.56
C ARG A 142 -0.31 -1.62 -28.71
N VAL A 143 0.05 -0.36 -28.51
CA VAL A 143 1.24 0.01 -27.72
C VAL A 143 1.07 -0.37 -26.25
N LEU A 144 -0.14 -0.26 -25.68
CA LEU A 144 -0.41 -0.71 -24.33
C LEU A 144 -0.36 -2.24 -24.21
N ILE A 145 -0.95 -2.98 -25.16
CA ILE A 145 -0.87 -4.45 -25.19
C ILE A 145 0.60 -4.89 -25.28
N ASP A 146 1.40 -4.26 -26.12
CA ASP A 146 2.84 -4.53 -26.21
C ASP A 146 3.56 -4.22 -24.89
N ALA A 147 3.26 -3.09 -24.24
CA ALA A 147 3.83 -2.75 -22.94
C ALA A 147 3.49 -3.76 -21.84
N PHE A 148 2.33 -4.40 -21.92
CA PHE A 148 1.91 -5.47 -20.99
C PHE A 148 2.63 -6.80 -21.21
N THR A 149 3.36 -6.99 -22.30
CA THR A 149 4.19 -8.18 -22.52
C THR A 149 5.43 -8.23 -21.64
N THR A 150 5.84 -7.08 -21.10
CA THR A 150 6.98 -6.99 -20.18
C THR A 150 6.55 -7.36 -18.77
N PRO A 151 7.23 -8.32 -18.10
CA PRO A 151 6.93 -8.63 -16.70
C PRO A 151 7.04 -7.41 -15.80
N GLY A 152 6.04 -7.19 -14.95
CA GLY A 152 6.01 -6.03 -14.06
C GLY A 152 4.73 -5.96 -13.24
N VAL A 153 4.58 -4.89 -12.50
CA VAL A 153 3.37 -4.60 -11.72
C VAL A 153 2.82 -3.23 -12.12
N LEU A 154 1.53 -3.19 -12.43
CA LEU A 154 0.79 -1.96 -12.62
C LEU A 154 -0.13 -1.73 -11.40
N LEU A 155 0.18 -0.70 -10.62
CA LEU A 155 -0.65 -0.23 -9.52
C LEU A 155 -1.66 0.81 -10.02
N ILE A 156 -2.93 0.58 -9.71
CA ILE A 156 -4.02 1.55 -9.89
C ILE A 156 -4.62 1.81 -8.50
N ASP A 157 -4.28 2.96 -7.93
CA ASP A 157 -4.87 3.42 -6.67
C ASP A 157 -6.15 4.22 -6.92
N ASP A 158 -7.02 4.29 -5.93
CA ASP A 158 -8.34 4.93 -6.02
C ASP A 158 -9.23 4.33 -7.15
N VAL A 159 -9.15 3.01 -7.36
CA VAL A 159 -9.91 2.30 -8.44
C VAL A 159 -11.42 2.54 -8.35
N GLN A 160 -11.96 2.92 -7.19
CA GLN A 160 -13.37 3.30 -7.03
C GLN A 160 -13.79 4.53 -7.86
N ARG A 161 -12.84 5.24 -8.45
CA ARG A 161 -13.11 6.37 -9.35
C ARG A 161 -13.40 5.94 -10.79
N ILE A 162 -13.11 4.69 -11.13
CA ILE A 162 -13.23 4.13 -12.48
C ILE A 162 -14.63 3.53 -12.64
N ALA A 163 -15.29 3.81 -13.76
CA ALA A 163 -16.58 3.21 -14.06
C ALA A 163 -16.45 1.82 -14.72
N ALA A 164 -17.53 1.06 -14.80
CA ALA A 164 -17.52 -0.31 -15.28
C ALA A 164 -16.97 -0.49 -16.71
N PRO A 165 -17.26 0.39 -17.70
CA PRO A 165 -16.71 0.26 -19.05
C PRO A 165 -15.18 0.39 -19.09
N GLU A 166 -14.63 1.30 -18.28
CA GLU A 166 -13.19 1.52 -18.19
C GLU A 166 -12.51 0.38 -17.42
N LEU A 167 -13.19 -0.24 -16.45
CA LEU A 167 -12.71 -1.46 -15.80
C LEU A 167 -12.69 -2.64 -16.77
N ASP A 168 -13.68 -2.74 -17.66
CA ASP A 168 -13.68 -3.78 -18.69
C ASP A 168 -12.51 -3.60 -19.68
N TYR A 169 -12.12 -2.36 -19.97
CA TYR A 169 -10.91 -2.10 -20.75
C TYR A 169 -9.64 -2.60 -20.07
N LEU A 170 -9.51 -2.44 -18.74
CA LEU A 170 -8.39 -3.02 -18.00
C LEU A 170 -8.38 -4.56 -18.08
N ARG A 171 -9.58 -5.18 -18.06
CA ARG A 171 -9.73 -6.61 -18.29
C ARG A 171 -9.21 -7.01 -19.67
N LEU A 172 -9.57 -6.28 -20.73
CA LEU A 172 -9.09 -6.58 -22.08
C LEU A 172 -7.57 -6.56 -22.19
N LEU A 173 -6.90 -5.60 -21.53
CA LEU A 173 -5.44 -5.56 -21.48
C LEU A 173 -4.85 -6.73 -20.69
N ALA A 174 -5.49 -7.11 -19.56
CA ALA A 174 -5.03 -8.22 -18.73
C ALA A 174 -5.26 -9.59 -19.41
N ASP A 175 -6.33 -9.74 -20.20
CA ASP A 175 -6.67 -10.97 -20.91
C ASP A 175 -5.88 -11.15 -22.22
N ALA A 176 -5.09 -10.17 -22.65
CA ALA A 176 -4.29 -10.30 -23.87
C ALA A 176 -3.32 -11.50 -23.74
N PRO A 177 -3.26 -12.41 -24.72
CA PRO A 177 -2.53 -13.70 -24.60
C PRO A 177 -1.04 -13.56 -24.24
N THR A 178 -0.46 -12.43 -24.58
CA THR A 178 0.96 -12.14 -24.33
C THR A 178 1.23 -11.40 -23.01
N THR A 179 0.19 -11.05 -22.26
CA THR A 179 0.31 -10.28 -21.01
C THR A 179 1.14 -11.02 -19.96
N GLN A 180 2.12 -10.31 -19.42
CA GLN A 180 2.94 -10.73 -18.28
C GLN A 180 2.89 -9.74 -17.11
N MET A 181 2.06 -8.71 -17.24
CA MET A 181 1.87 -7.67 -16.23
C MET A 181 0.90 -8.12 -15.16
N SER A 182 1.28 -7.96 -13.88
CA SER A 182 0.35 -8.10 -12.77
C SER A 182 -0.39 -6.79 -12.52
N LEU A 183 -1.68 -6.85 -12.19
CA LEU A 183 -2.46 -5.68 -11.81
C LEU A 183 -2.71 -5.65 -10.31
N VAL A 184 -2.46 -4.51 -9.68
CA VAL A 184 -2.83 -4.23 -8.28
C VAL A 184 -3.84 -3.10 -8.27
N LEU A 185 -5.08 -3.44 -7.97
CA LEU A 185 -6.21 -2.54 -7.88
C LEU A 185 -6.42 -2.19 -6.41
N CYS A 186 -6.28 -0.92 -6.03
CA CYS A 186 -6.39 -0.49 -4.65
C CYS A 186 -7.43 0.64 -4.52
N GLY A 187 -8.20 0.63 -3.44
CA GLY A 187 -9.11 1.73 -3.19
C GLY A 187 -10.13 1.51 -2.07
N ALA A 188 -10.72 2.62 -1.60
CA ALA A 188 -11.80 2.58 -0.63
C ALA A 188 -13.11 2.17 -1.33
N GLY A 189 -13.65 0.99 -0.99
CA GLY A 189 -14.81 0.43 -1.67
C GLY A 189 -14.50 -0.13 -3.05
N ALA A 190 -13.24 -0.51 -3.31
CA ALA A 190 -12.81 -1.15 -4.56
C ALA A 190 -13.63 -2.42 -4.86
N GLU A 191 -13.97 -3.20 -3.83
CA GLU A 191 -14.81 -4.39 -3.93
C GLU A 191 -16.21 -4.10 -4.52
N ARG A 192 -16.80 -2.99 -4.10
CA ARG A 192 -18.12 -2.56 -4.61
C ARG A 192 -18.05 -2.07 -6.04
N THR A 193 -16.93 -1.46 -6.40
CA THR A 193 -16.69 -0.99 -7.77
C THR A 193 -16.47 -2.15 -8.72
N LEU A 194 -15.64 -3.12 -8.34
CA LEU A 194 -15.39 -4.33 -9.11
C LEU A 194 -16.65 -5.22 -9.23
N ALA A 195 -17.52 -5.25 -8.22
CA ALA A 195 -18.80 -5.95 -8.31
C ALA A 195 -19.69 -5.45 -9.46
N ARG A 196 -19.48 -4.20 -9.93
CA ARG A 196 -20.19 -3.64 -11.11
C ARG A 196 -19.51 -3.99 -12.44
N ALA A 197 -18.35 -4.64 -12.40
CA ALA A 197 -17.60 -5.12 -13.55
C ALA A 197 -17.29 -6.62 -13.37
N PRO A 198 -18.31 -7.50 -13.44
CA PRO A 198 -18.18 -8.92 -13.08
C PRO A 198 -17.15 -9.65 -13.94
N ALA A 199 -16.95 -9.24 -15.17
CA ALA A 199 -15.96 -9.81 -16.06
C ALA A 199 -14.52 -9.57 -15.56
N LEU A 200 -14.19 -8.39 -15.02
CA LEU A 200 -12.90 -8.12 -14.38
C LEU A 200 -12.84 -8.78 -13.00
N ALA A 201 -13.92 -8.69 -12.22
CA ALA A 201 -13.98 -9.26 -10.86
C ALA A 201 -13.69 -10.77 -10.86
N SER A 202 -14.17 -11.52 -11.86
CA SER A 202 -13.92 -12.97 -12.00
C SER A 202 -12.45 -13.32 -12.27
N ARG A 203 -11.62 -12.36 -12.65
CA ARG A 203 -10.19 -12.52 -12.94
C ARG A 203 -9.30 -12.12 -11.77
N VAL A 204 -9.89 -11.53 -10.73
CA VAL A 204 -9.16 -11.16 -9.53
C VAL A 204 -8.75 -12.45 -8.81
N LEU A 205 -7.45 -12.71 -8.77
CA LEU A 205 -6.86 -13.86 -8.09
C LEU A 205 -6.91 -13.69 -6.57
N THR A 206 -6.62 -12.48 -6.09
CA THR A 206 -6.50 -12.22 -4.66
C THR A 206 -7.34 -11.01 -4.25
N TRP A 207 -8.26 -11.24 -3.32
CA TRP A 207 -9.03 -10.19 -2.65
C TRP A 207 -8.47 -9.99 -1.25
N GLN A 208 -7.76 -8.87 -1.03
CA GLN A 208 -7.15 -8.56 0.27
C GLN A 208 -7.92 -7.44 0.96
N HIS A 209 -8.61 -7.79 2.01
CA HIS A 209 -9.24 -6.81 2.89
C HIS A 209 -8.21 -6.20 3.83
N THR A 210 -8.25 -4.88 3.99
CA THR A 210 -7.47 -4.15 4.99
C THR A 210 -8.44 -3.62 6.05
N PRO A 211 -8.57 -4.29 7.20
CA PRO A 211 -9.50 -3.88 8.25
C PRO A 211 -9.00 -2.64 9.01
N ARG A 212 -9.83 -2.13 9.92
CA ARG A 212 -9.42 -1.15 10.93
C ARG A 212 -8.44 -1.79 11.91
N LEU A 213 -7.61 -0.97 12.56
CA LEU A 213 -6.79 -1.46 13.67
C LEU A 213 -7.67 -2.05 14.76
N ALA A 214 -7.31 -3.23 15.24
CA ALA A 214 -8.02 -3.85 16.35
C ALA A 214 -7.69 -3.11 17.65
N THR A 215 -8.70 -2.90 18.49
CA THR A 215 -8.57 -2.15 19.75
C THR A 215 -7.35 -2.56 20.60
N PRO A 216 -7.05 -3.86 20.80
CA PRO A 216 -5.88 -4.27 21.59
C PRO A 216 -4.53 -3.86 20.99
N GLN A 217 -4.48 -3.62 19.67
CA GLN A 217 -3.23 -3.25 18.98
C GLN A 217 -2.93 -1.74 19.05
N ILE A 218 -3.93 -0.92 19.41
CA ILE A 218 -3.83 0.55 19.32
C ILE A 218 -2.63 1.11 20.09
N PRO A 219 -2.40 0.80 21.39
CA PRO A 219 -1.29 1.38 22.12
C PRO A 219 0.07 1.05 21.49
N ASP A 220 0.31 -0.21 21.13
CA ASP A 220 1.59 -0.64 20.57
C ASP A 220 1.83 -0.04 19.20
N VAL A 221 0.82 -0.08 18.31
CA VAL A 221 0.90 0.52 16.97
C VAL A 221 1.19 2.01 17.05
N LEU A 222 0.55 2.74 17.97
CA LEU A 222 0.75 4.18 18.11
C LEU A 222 2.14 4.52 18.62
N ARG A 223 2.67 3.78 19.59
CA ARG A 223 4.05 3.96 20.10
C ARG A 223 5.09 3.71 19.02
N LEU A 224 4.86 2.71 18.17
CA LEU A 224 5.70 2.47 16.99
C LEU A 224 5.50 3.52 15.90
N PHE A 225 4.30 4.10 15.80
CA PHE A 225 4.00 5.14 14.81
C PHE A 225 4.69 6.46 15.13
N HIS A 226 4.66 6.90 16.41
CA HIS A 226 5.27 8.17 16.80
C HIS A 226 5.71 8.19 18.26
N PRO A 227 6.94 8.70 18.58
CA PRO A 227 7.50 8.72 19.94
C PRO A 227 6.64 9.48 20.96
N LEU A 228 5.87 10.49 20.56
CA LEU A 228 5.02 11.26 21.48
C LEU A 228 4.04 10.38 22.27
N TRP A 229 3.67 9.20 21.73
CA TRP A 229 2.73 8.28 22.36
C TRP A 229 3.34 7.43 23.48
N HIS A 230 4.67 7.49 23.68
CA HIS A 230 5.32 6.80 24.79
C HIS A 230 4.94 7.35 26.16
N THR A 231 4.49 8.60 26.23
CA THR A 231 4.05 9.23 27.49
C THR A 231 2.54 9.06 27.75
N ALA A 232 1.77 8.62 26.76
CA ALA A 232 0.34 8.39 26.90
C ALA A 232 0.06 7.04 27.57
N THR A 233 -0.97 7.02 28.44
CA THR A 233 -1.45 5.77 29.04
C THR A 233 -2.25 4.94 28.05
N ASP A 234 -2.22 3.61 28.18
CA ASP A 234 -3.07 2.73 27.35
C ASP A 234 -4.55 3.10 27.49
N ALA A 235 -5.00 3.42 28.70
CA ALA A 235 -6.39 3.80 28.96
C ALA A 235 -6.81 5.04 28.18
N ASP A 236 -5.94 6.04 28.05
CA ASP A 236 -6.24 7.27 27.31
C ASP A 236 -6.22 7.02 25.79
N LEU A 237 -5.30 6.22 25.30
CA LEU A 237 -5.24 5.82 23.91
C LEU A 237 -6.47 5.00 23.48
N LEU A 238 -6.84 4.00 24.28
CA LEU A 238 -8.01 3.15 24.03
C LEU A 238 -9.33 3.95 24.09
N HIS A 239 -9.47 4.83 25.08
CA HIS A 239 -10.63 5.72 25.17
C HIS A 239 -10.74 6.67 23.97
N THR A 240 -9.60 7.22 23.52
CA THR A 240 -9.55 8.09 22.35
C THR A 240 -9.89 7.31 21.07
N ASP A 241 -9.44 6.07 20.96
CA ASP A 241 -9.81 5.22 19.84
C ASP A 241 -11.31 4.95 19.82
N GLU A 242 -11.88 4.54 20.94
CA GLU A 242 -13.31 4.24 21.05
C GLU A 242 -14.19 5.43 20.69
N THR A 243 -13.84 6.62 21.19
CA THR A 243 -14.67 7.82 21.04
C THR A 243 -14.44 8.58 19.74
N CYS A 244 -13.22 8.53 19.18
CA CYS A 244 -12.80 9.39 18.08
C CYS A 244 -12.26 8.62 16.88
N ALA A 245 -11.21 7.81 17.03
CA ALA A 245 -10.50 7.24 15.88
C ALA A 245 -11.11 5.92 15.37
N ARG A 246 -11.68 5.10 16.26
CA ARG A 246 -12.34 3.83 15.93
C ARG A 246 -11.52 2.92 15.03
N GLY A 247 -10.23 2.76 15.34
CA GLY A 247 -9.28 1.97 14.57
C GLY A 247 -8.88 2.57 13.22
N ASN A 248 -9.24 3.82 12.92
CA ASN A 248 -8.91 4.47 11.67
C ASN A 248 -7.53 5.13 11.74
N PHE A 249 -6.57 4.59 10.99
CA PHE A 249 -5.19 5.07 11.02
C PHE A 249 -5.02 6.53 10.57
N ARG A 250 -5.81 6.98 9.58
CA ARG A 250 -5.77 8.39 9.13
C ARG A 250 -6.26 9.33 10.21
N THR A 251 -7.27 8.94 10.98
CA THR A 251 -7.75 9.72 12.12
C THR A 251 -6.65 9.82 13.17
N TRP A 252 -5.98 8.72 13.50
CA TRP A 252 -4.83 8.73 14.40
C TRP A 252 -3.68 9.60 13.90
N ALA A 253 -3.37 9.57 12.60
CA ALA A 253 -2.36 10.45 12.03
C ALA A 253 -2.72 11.94 12.18
N LYS A 254 -4.01 12.30 12.02
CA LYS A 254 -4.48 13.67 12.28
C LYS A 254 -4.36 14.04 13.77
N ILE A 255 -4.79 13.15 14.68
CA ILE A 255 -4.65 13.34 16.13
C ILE A 255 -3.18 13.56 16.48
N THR A 256 -2.28 12.72 15.94
CA THR A 256 -0.83 12.85 16.16
C THR A 256 -0.30 14.20 15.68
N SER A 257 -0.72 14.66 14.51
CA SER A 257 -0.31 15.97 13.97
C SER A 257 -0.73 17.12 14.90
N HIS A 258 -1.97 17.11 15.40
CA HIS A 258 -2.46 18.12 16.34
C HIS A 258 -1.79 18.04 17.70
N ALA A 259 -1.56 16.83 18.22
CA ALA A 259 -0.86 16.62 19.49
C ALA A 259 0.59 17.07 19.39
N TYR A 260 1.29 16.69 18.31
CA TYR A 260 2.66 17.12 18.05
C TYR A 260 2.80 18.64 18.04
N ALA A 261 1.96 19.35 17.30
CA ALA A 261 1.99 20.80 17.24
C ALA A 261 1.70 21.47 18.60
N ALA A 262 0.85 20.86 19.43
CA ALA A 262 0.55 21.39 20.76
C ALA A 262 1.71 21.16 21.76
N LEU A 263 2.37 20.01 21.68
CA LEU A 263 3.53 19.67 22.53
C LEU A 263 4.77 20.47 22.15
N ASP A 264 4.96 20.76 20.87
CA ASP A 264 6.04 21.62 20.37
C ASP A 264 5.94 23.04 20.95
N GLN A 265 4.73 23.56 21.13
CA GLN A 265 4.46 24.87 21.73
C GLN A 265 4.57 24.86 23.27
N HIS A 266 4.43 23.72 23.92
CA HIS A 266 4.43 23.55 25.37
C HIS A 266 5.35 22.41 25.81
N PRO A 267 6.67 22.57 25.76
CA PRO A 267 7.63 21.54 26.19
C PRO A 267 7.41 21.16 27.65
N GLY A 268 7.36 19.87 27.94
CA GLY A 268 7.18 19.35 29.31
C GLY A 268 5.77 18.90 29.65
N VAL A 269 4.79 19.12 28.77
CA VAL A 269 3.45 18.50 28.87
C VAL A 269 3.48 17.12 28.23
N GLY A 270 2.92 16.11 28.90
CA GLY A 270 2.75 14.76 28.32
C GLY A 270 1.52 14.67 27.41
N ALA A 271 1.45 13.58 26.65
CA ALA A 271 0.27 13.26 25.85
C ALA A 271 -0.86 12.71 26.76
N ASP A 272 -1.50 13.61 27.52
CA ASP A 272 -2.58 13.29 28.44
C ASP A 272 -3.96 13.29 27.75
N ARG A 273 -4.96 12.87 28.51
CA ARG A 273 -6.35 12.82 28.06
C ARG A 273 -6.91 14.18 27.62
N ALA A 274 -6.47 15.27 28.26
CA ALA A 274 -6.92 16.62 27.91
C ALA A 274 -6.37 17.05 26.55
N LEU A 275 -5.10 16.74 26.27
CA LEU A 275 -4.47 16.96 24.97
C LEU A 275 -5.16 16.15 23.87
N LEU A 276 -5.43 14.87 24.14
CA LEU A 276 -6.13 13.99 23.20
C LEU A 276 -7.52 14.50 22.88
N ALA A 277 -8.29 14.90 23.89
CA ALA A 277 -9.63 15.46 23.71
C ALA A 277 -9.60 16.76 22.86
N ARG A 278 -8.61 17.65 23.10
CA ARG A 278 -8.41 18.86 22.28
C ARG A 278 -8.00 18.53 20.85
N ALA A 279 -7.16 17.54 20.64
CA ALA A 279 -6.80 17.10 19.29
C ALA A 279 -8.03 16.55 18.55
N CYS A 280 -8.84 15.73 19.21
CA CYS A 280 -10.07 15.18 18.65
C CYS A 280 -11.11 16.26 18.31
N SER A 281 -11.27 17.29 19.15
CA SER A 281 -12.22 18.38 18.88
C SER A 281 -11.90 19.20 17.63
N ARG A 282 -10.66 19.12 17.13
CA ARG A 282 -10.22 19.76 15.88
C ARG A 282 -10.46 18.91 14.64
N LEU A 283 -10.84 17.67 14.82
CA LEU A 283 -11.23 16.79 13.72
C LEU A 283 -12.71 17.09 13.43
N GLY A 284 -13.06 17.40 12.21
CA GLY A 284 -14.47 17.63 11.86
C GLY A 284 -15.38 16.47 12.29
N PRO A 285 -16.71 16.59 12.16
CA PRO A 285 -17.64 15.53 12.51
C PRO A 285 -17.22 14.23 11.81
N ASN A 286 -17.12 13.16 12.59
CA ASN A 286 -16.82 11.84 12.06
C ASN A 286 -17.95 11.42 11.11
N PRO A 287 -17.66 11.03 9.86
CA PRO A 287 -18.68 10.51 8.95
C PRO A 287 -19.22 9.16 9.42
#